data_7914e9d346399e3c960a64db2e8f0099
#
_entry.id   7914e9d346399e3c960a64db2e8f0099
#
_cell.length_a   1.000
_cell.length_b   1.000
_cell.length_c   1.000
_cell.angle_alpha   90.00
_cell.angle_beta   90.00
_cell.angle_gamma   90.00
#
_symmetry.space_group_name_H-M   'P 1'
#
loop_
_entity.id
_entity.type
_entity.pdbx_description
1 polymer ?
#
loop_
_entity_poly.entity_id
_entity_poly.type
_entity_poly.pdbx_seq_one_letter_code
_entity_poly.pdbx_strand_id
1 'polypeptide(L)'
;MKKKIAIILAILTLTSLTACGQSNGNNSSSKTESSYSSYDNSKSEKSSHKESTSNTEDTTVVEETTKKPESSSTKKDVSTLDGIEAAVSEDVENTISGLEKEFDSLKSEIDTYDKYLQNTSEIEDFYNKIVKTNEDVCIRLYEYALEYANIVVNSNSDSYDKYDDLKGIYDCIYDDAGKDIYNGIYDGVLKDMYKAFYEGVLDDSPDDDGYSKWSDTCSQEYDWYSDACSDTYDFYSDTSSDIYDFYSDVGSAIYKDDMSKTQKRIDKFEAKIEKLKNNK
;
A
#
# COMPACT_ATOMS: atom_id res chain seq x y z
N MET A 1 -12.79 1.58 38.69
CA MET A 1 -12.62 1.64 37.25
C MET A 1 -11.40 2.42 36.71
N LYS A 2 -10.51 3.02 37.50
CA LYS A 2 -9.36 3.83 37.00
C LYS A 2 -7.97 3.16 37.11
N LYS A 3 -7.88 1.87 37.44
CA LYS A 3 -6.60 1.18 37.70
C LYS A 3 -6.22 0.11 36.64
N LYS A 4 -7.11 -0.21 35.69
CA LYS A 4 -6.84 -1.27 34.70
C LYS A 4 -6.24 -0.76 33.36
N ILE A 5 -6.35 0.55 33.06
CA ILE A 5 -5.84 1.14 31.81
C ILE A 5 -4.31 1.27 31.79
N ALA A 6 -3.64 1.21 32.95
CA ALA A 6 -2.19 1.43 33.04
C ALA A 6 -1.33 0.22 32.63
N ILE A 7 -1.89 -0.98 32.48
CA ILE A 7 -1.13 -2.21 32.19
C ILE A 7 -1.01 -2.44 30.67
N ILE A 8 -2.02 -2.07 29.91
CA ILE A 8 -2.03 -2.27 28.43
C ILE A 8 -1.10 -1.26 27.74
N LEU A 9 -0.96 -0.05 28.26
CA LEU A 9 -0.06 0.96 27.70
C LEU A 9 1.45 0.67 27.90
N ALA A 10 1.78 -0.24 28.84
CA ALA A 10 3.19 -0.59 29.12
C ALA A 10 3.78 -1.64 28.16
N ILE A 11 2.95 -2.36 27.44
CA ILE A 11 3.40 -3.40 26.48
C ILE A 11 3.73 -2.79 25.12
N LEU A 12 3.04 -1.72 24.72
CA LEU A 12 3.24 -1.03 23.44
C LEU A 12 4.54 -0.20 23.32
N THR A 13 5.27 0.01 24.43
CA THR A 13 6.52 0.80 24.40
C THR A 13 7.80 -0.05 24.36
N LEU A 14 7.70 -1.39 24.34
CA LEU A 14 8.86 -2.29 24.44
C LEU A 14 9.29 -2.95 23.12
N THR A 15 8.59 -2.76 22.02
CA THR A 15 8.92 -3.39 20.74
C THR A 15 9.71 -2.54 19.75
N SER A 16 10.04 -1.28 20.09
CA SER A 16 10.78 -0.38 19.18
C SER A 16 12.30 -0.29 19.41
N LEU A 17 12.91 -1.24 20.14
CA LEU A 17 14.34 -1.14 20.56
C LEU A 17 15.17 -2.41 20.30
N THR A 18 14.96 -3.15 19.22
CA THR A 18 15.90 -4.22 18.82
C THR A 18 16.17 -4.26 17.33
N ALA A 19 16.74 -3.19 16.79
CA ALA A 19 17.44 -3.25 15.50
C ALA A 19 18.65 -2.32 15.53
N CYS A 20 19.67 -2.64 16.34
CA CYS A 20 21.05 -2.17 16.16
C CYS A 20 22.00 -3.31 16.46
N GLY A 21 22.34 -4.08 15.43
CA GLY A 21 23.41 -5.07 15.44
C GLY A 21 24.75 -4.39 15.59
N GLN A 22 25.49 -4.78 16.62
CA GLN A 22 26.88 -4.43 16.85
C GLN A 22 27.78 -4.97 15.73
N SER A 23 28.49 -4.08 15.06
CA SER A 23 29.71 -4.42 14.35
C SER A 23 30.85 -3.53 14.87
N ASN A 24 31.79 -4.15 15.58
CA ASN A 24 33.07 -3.54 15.97
C ASN A 24 34.02 -3.44 14.77
N GLY A 25 34.64 -2.30 14.56
CA GLY A 25 35.76 -2.17 13.63
C GLY A 25 36.30 -0.74 13.55
N ASN A 26 37.47 -0.55 14.07
CA ASN A 26 38.25 0.67 14.28
C ASN A 26 38.53 1.54 13.05
N ASN A 27 38.62 2.82 13.32
CA ASN A 27 39.60 3.86 12.91
C ASN A 27 39.26 4.88 11.82
N SER A 28 39.47 6.12 12.28
CA SER A 28 40.04 7.33 11.63
C SER A 28 39.12 8.31 10.89
N SER A 29 38.91 9.41 11.61
CA SER A 29 39.00 10.84 11.16
C SER A 29 38.63 11.21 9.74
N SER A 30 37.55 11.96 9.57
CA SER A 30 37.61 13.34 9.04
C SER A 30 36.25 14.06 9.17
N LYS A 31 36.30 15.30 9.66
CA LYS A 31 35.20 16.24 9.74
C LYS A 31 34.74 16.64 8.36
N THR A 32 33.45 16.66 8.12
CA THR A 32 32.82 17.65 7.23
C THR A 32 31.42 17.93 7.75
N GLU A 33 31.20 19.12 8.23
CA GLU A 33 29.91 19.71 8.56
C GLU A 33 29.15 19.95 7.26
N SER A 34 27.91 19.49 7.16
CA SER A 34 26.94 19.98 6.17
C SER A 34 25.61 20.23 6.87
N SER A 35 25.32 21.51 6.97
CA SER A 35 24.09 22.11 7.46
C SER A 35 22.93 21.82 6.51
N TYR A 36 21.83 21.24 7.01
CA TYR A 36 20.55 21.26 6.30
C TYR A 36 19.63 22.29 6.92
N SER A 37 19.29 23.28 6.12
CA SER A 37 18.34 24.33 6.45
C SER A 37 16.91 23.82 6.30
N SER A 38 16.14 24.03 7.36
CA SER A 38 14.67 23.91 7.39
C SER A 38 14.01 24.88 6.43
N TYR A 39 13.12 24.40 5.59
CA TYR A 39 12.14 25.24 4.88
C TYR A 39 10.76 25.05 5.49
N ASP A 40 10.38 26.09 6.21
CA ASP A 40 9.04 26.40 6.63
C ASP A 40 8.29 26.99 5.44
N ASN A 41 7.13 26.48 5.07
CA ASN A 41 6.28 27.16 4.13
C ASN A 41 4.81 27.10 4.55
N SER A 42 4.38 28.22 5.07
CA SER A 42 3.03 28.53 5.48
C SER A 42 2.19 29.12 4.33
N LYS A 43 0.95 28.65 4.25
CA LYS A 43 -0.27 29.36 3.85
C LYS A 43 -0.40 29.91 2.43
N SER A 44 -1.46 29.52 1.77
CA SER A 44 -2.42 30.48 1.22
C SER A 44 -3.83 29.91 1.06
N GLU A 45 -4.78 30.70 1.50
CA GLU A 45 -6.22 30.51 1.55
C GLU A 45 -6.93 30.82 0.23
N LYS A 46 -8.18 30.24 0.13
CA LYS A 46 -9.44 30.83 -0.34
C LYS A 46 -9.78 30.96 -1.81
N SER A 47 -10.92 30.37 -2.18
CA SER A 47 -12.19 31.04 -2.51
C SER A 47 -13.11 30.10 -3.31
N SER A 48 -14.23 29.66 -2.84
CA SER A 48 -15.64 30.10 -2.80
C SER A 48 -16.42 30.04 -4.13
N HIS A 49 -17.54 29.33 -4.04
CA HIS A 49 -18.88 29.50 -4.65
C HIS A 49 -19.17 29.14 -6.10
N LYS A 50 -20.11 28.20 -6.35
CA LYS A 50 -21.50 28.55 -6.58
C LYS A 50 -22.41 27.32 -6.76
N GLU A 51 -23.54 27.34 -6.05
CA GLU A 51 -24.74 26.53 -6.26
C GLU A 51 -25.33 26.68 -7.68
N SER A 52 -25.94 25.61 -8.17
CA SER A 52 -27.18 25.75 -8.93
C SER A 52 -27.95 24.44 -8.94
N THR A 53 -29.12 24.48 -8.35
CA THR A 53 -30.22 23.51 -8.37
C THR A 53 -30.83 23.36 -9.74
N SER A 54 -31.22 22.11 -10.12
CA SER A 54 -32.47 21.91 -10.89
C SER A 54 -32.90 20.44 -10.83
N ASN A 55 -34.11 20.22 -10.30
CA ASN A 55 -34.88 18.99 -10.31
C ASN A 55 -35.25 18.56 -11.72
N THR A 56 -35.32 17.25 -11.98
CA THR A 56 -36.47 16.64 -12.69
C THR A 56 -36.51 15.15 -12.36
N GLU A 57 -37.65 14.71 -11.81
CA GLU A 57 -38.05 13.31 -11.66
C GLU A 57 -38.28 12.70 -13.06
N ASP A 58 -37.82 11.47 -13.25
CA ASP A 58 -38.56 10.52 -14.09
C ASP A 58 -38.35 9.08 -13.63
N THR A 59 -39.47 8.42 -13.37
CA THR A 59 -39.59 7.08 -12.82
C THR A 59 -39.56 6.08 -13.97
N THR A 60 -38.58 5.21 -14.04
CA THR A 60 -38.68 4.00 -14.87
C THR A 60 -38.18 2.77 -14.12
N VAL A 61 -39.11 1.86 -13.87
CA VAL A 61 -38.92 0.51 -13.36
C VAL A 61 -38.13 -0.31 -14.39
N VAL A 62 -37.02 -0.90 -14.05
CA VAL A 62 -36.35 -1.94 -14.86
C VAL A 62 -35.84 -3.07 -13.97
N GLU A 63 -36.18 -4.25 -14.39
CA GLU A 63 -35.91 -5.58 -13.87
C GLU A 63 -34.50 -5.82 -13.36
N GLU A 64 -34.45 -6.48 -12.22
CA GLU A 64 -33.31 -7.04 -11.56
C GLU A 64 -32.79 -8.26 -12.32
N THR A 65 -31.69 -8.10 -13.04
CA THR A 65 -30.86 -9.21 -13.52
C THR A 65 -29.52 -9.14 -12.79
N THR A 66 -29.37 -10.03 -11.81
CA THR A 66 -28.10 -10.34 -11.15
C THR A 66 -27.04 -10.75 -12.18
N LYS A 67 -26.18 -9.83 -12.56
CA LYS A 67 -24.91 -10.10 -13.22
C LYS A 67 -23.79 -9.93 -12.18
N LYS A 68 -23.11 -11.06 -11.88
CA LYS A 68 -21.79 -11.10 -11.28
C LYS A 68 -20.91 -10.03 -11.93
N PRO A 69 -20.23 -9.16 -11.17
CA PRO A 69 -19.31 -8.21 -11.77
C PRO A 69 -18.09 -8.98 -12.31
N GLU A 70 -18.07 -9.18 -13.63
CA GLU A 70 -16.81 -9.42 -14.32
C GLU A 70 -15.99 -8.13 -14.19
N SER A 71 -14.83 -8.24 -13.55
CA SER A 71 -13.79 -7.24 -13.58
C SER A 71 -13.39 -6.96 -15.03
N SER A 72 -14.04 -6.00 -15.63
CA SER A 72 -13.63 -5.45 -16.92
C SER A 72 -12.50 -4.47 -16.67
N SER A 73 -11.27 -4.99 -16.55
CA SER A 73 -10.09 -4.15 -16.69
C SER A 73 -10.07 -3.69 -18.15
N THR A 74 -10.57 -2.51 -18.43
CA THR A 74 -10.23 -1.77 -19.65
C THR A 74 -8.73 -1.56 -19.58
N LYS A 75 -7.95 -2.34 -20.36
CA LYS A 75 -6.52 -2.09 -20.55
C LYS A 75 -6.39 -0.65 -21.01
N LYS A 76 -5.95 0.24 -20.14
CA LYS A 76 -5.50 1.57 -20.53
C LYS A 76 -4.34 1.42 -21.53
N ASP A 77 -4.19 2.42 -22.39
CA ASP A 77 -3.08 2.47 -23.33
C ASP A 77 -1.78 2.75 -22.56
N VAL A 78 -1.11 1.68 -22.17
CA VAL A 78 0.21 1.70 -21.51
C VAL A 78 1.37 1.81 -22.53
N SER A 79 1.09 2.26 -23.75
CA SER A 79 2.11 2.40 -24.82
C SER A 79 2.92 3.69 -24.72
N THR A 80 2.58 4.58 -23.79
CA THR A 80 3.26 5.86 -23.55
C THR A 80 3.58 6.02 -22.06
N LEU A 81 4.57 6.84 -21.74
CA LEU A 81 4.95 7.13 -20.34
C LEU A 81 3.77 7.74 -19.57
N ASP A 82 3.13 8.77 -20.11
CA ASP A 82 1.93 9.39 -19.51
C ASP A 82 0.79 8.37 -19.33
N GLY A 83 0.66 7.42 -20.25
CA GLY A 83 -0.33 6.35 -20.17
C GLY A 83 -0.06 5.38 -19.04
N ILE A 84 1.20 5.03 -18.76
CA ILE A 84 1.61 4.19 -17.63
C ILE A 84 1.38 4.95 -16.32
N GLU A 85 1.83 6.20 -16.20
CA GLU A 85 1.65 7.01 -15.00
C GLU A 85 0.17 7.13 -14.61
N ALA A 86 -0.70 7.42 -15.60
CA ALA A 86 -2.14 7.44 -15.39
C ALA A 86 -2.72 6.07 -15.01
N ALA A 87 -2.20 4.98 -15.57
CA ALA A 87 -2.64 3.62 -15.27
C ALA A 87 -2.25 3.18 -13.85
N VAL A 88 -1.04 3.50 -13.42
CA VAL A 88 -0.54 3.23 -12.05
C VAL A 88 -1.40 3.93 -11.02
N SER A 89 -1.60 5.24 -11.16
CA SER A 89 -2.40 6.04 -10.23
C SER A 89 -3.82 5.50 -10.10
N GLU A 90 -4.50 5.23 -11.23
CA GLU A 90 -5.86 4.69 -11.22
C GLU A 90 -5.94 3.28 -10.63
N ASP A 91 -4.96 2.42 -10.90
CA ASP A 91 -4.95 1.05 -10.38
C ASP A 91 -4.79 1.03 -8.86
N VAL A 92 -3.89 1.86 -8.32
CA VAL A 92 -3.70 2.01 -6.86
C VAL A 92 -4.95 2.60 -6.21
N GLU A 93 -5.51 3.69 -6.75
CA GLU A 93 -6.73 4.31 -6.24
C GLU A 93 -7.92 3.34 -6.24
N ASN A 94 -8.12 2.60 -7.33
CA ASN A 94 -9.20 1.61 -7.42
C ASN A 94 -9.01 0.45 -6.44
N THR A 95 -7.76 0.03 -6.22
CA THR A 95 -7.42 -1.03 -5.27
C THR A 95 -7.77 -0.61 -3.85
N ILE A 96 -7.31 0.56 -3.42
CA ILE A 96 -7.58 1.11 -2.08
C ILE A 96 -9.08 1.33 -1.89
N SER A 97 -9.73 2.04 -2.82
CA SER A 97 -11.18 2.31 -2.75
C SER A 97 -12.03 1.04 -2.77
N GLY A 98 -11.55 -0.02 -3.41
CA GLY A 98 -12.18 -1.34 -3.38
C GLY A 98 -12.17 -1.94 -1.98
N LEU A 99 -11.00 -1.95 -1.32
CA LEU A 99 -10.86 -2.44 0.05
C LEU A 99 -11.65 -1.59 1.06
N GLU A 100 -11.60 -0.26 0.93
CA GLU A 100 -12.37 0.65 1.80
C GLU A 100 -13.88 0.38 1.76
N LYS A 101 -14.44 0.22 0.56
CA LYS A 101 -15.88 -0.08 0.38
C LYS A 101 -16.28 -1.42 0.99
N GLU A 102 -15.44 -2.44 0.85
CA GLU A 102 -15.71 -3.75 1.44
C GLU A 102 -15.59 -3.70 2.95
N PHE A 103 -14.59 -2.98 3.48
CA PHE A 103 -14.46 -2.74 4.91
C PHE A 103 -15.67 -1.98 5.47
N ASP A 104 -16.12 -0.91 4.81
CA ASP A 104 -17.31 -0.17 5.24
C ASP A 104 -18.56 -1.05 5.31
N SER A 105 -18.73 -1.99 4.35
CA SER A 105 -19.80 -2.99 4.38
C SER A 105 -19.67 -3.89 5.59
N LEU A 106 -18.50 -4.51 5.79
CA LEU A 106 -18.22 -5.41 6.91
C LEU A 106 -18.43 -4.71 8.25
N LYS A 107 -17.90 -3.52 8.42
CA LYS A 107 -18.05 -2.69 9.63
C LYS A 107 -19.51 -2.34 9.92
N SER A 108 -20.32 -2.08 8.89
CA SER A 108 -21.74 -1.77 9.08
C SER A 108 -22.56 -2.96 9.58
N GLU A 109 -22.11 -4.17 9.33
CA GLU A 109 -22.75 -5.42 9.75
C GLU A 109 -22.32 -5.86 11.15
N ILE A 110 -21.10 -5.48 11.58
CA ILE A 110 -20.46 -5.92 12.83
C ILE A 110 -20.34 -4.73 13.78
N ASP A 111 -21.45 -4.39 14.45
CA ASP A 111 -21.55 -3.24 15.36
C ASP A 111 -21.63 -3.64 16.85
N THR A 112 -21.61 -4.94 17.16
CA THR A 112 -21.68 -5.47 18.52
C THR A 112 -20.77 -6.69 18.71
N TYR A 113 -20.40 -7.00 19.96
CA TYR A 113 -19.59 -8.17 20.29
C TYR A 113 -20.24 -9.49 19.84
N ASP A 114 -21.56 -9.63 19.99
CA ASP A 114 -22.27 -10.84 19.56
C ASP A 114 -22.19 -11.03 18.04
N LYS A 115 -22.32 -9.97 17.26
CA LYS A 115 -22.15 -10.02 15.81
C LYS A 115 -20.69 -10.28 15.42
N TYR A 116 -19.73 -9.70 16.13
CA TYR A 116 -18.32 -10.00 15.95
C TYR A 116 -18.06 -11.51 16.10
N LEU A 117 -18.55 -12.14 17.17
CA LEU A 117 -18.38 -13.57 17.40
C LEU A 117 -19.06 -14.46 16.33
N GLN A 118 -20.10 -13.97 15.68
CA GLN A 118 -20.78 -14.69 14.59
C GLN A 118 -20.06 -14.57 13.25
N ASN A 119 -19.22 -13.53 13.08
CA ASN A 119 -18.55 -13.19 11.80
C ASN A 119 -17.02 -13.24 11.90
N THR A 120 -16.47 -13.97 12.88
CA THR A 120 -15.00 -14.07 13.06
C THR A 120 -14.28 -14.60 11.81
N SER A 121 -14.89 -15.54 11.10
CA SER A 121 -14.32 -16.07 9.85
C SER A 121 -14.29 -15.03 8.72
N GLU A 122 -15.32 -14.18 8.63
CA GLU A 122 -15.37 -13.13 7.62
C GLU A 122 -14.35 -12.02 7.90
N ILE A 123 -14.10 -11.74 9.19
CA ILE A 123 -13.08 -10.79 9.62
C ILE A 123 -11.68 -11.31 9.25
N GLU A 124 -11.36 -12.57 9.60
CA GLU A 124 -10.11 -13.24 9.25
C GLU A 124 -9.91 -13.29 7.73
N ASP A 125 -10.94 -13.70 6.99
CA ASP A 125 -10.92 -13.74 5.53
C ASP A 125 -10.65 -12.36 4.91
N PHE A 126 -11.14 -11.29 5.56
CA PHE A 126 -10.90 -9.94 5.07
C PHE A 126 -9.47 -9.47 5.36
N TYR A 127 -8.85 -9.79 6.50
CA TYR A 127 -7.42 -9.57 6.74
C TYR A 127 -6.57 -10.28 5.68
N ASN A 128 -6.84 -11.55 5.44
CA ASN A 128 -6.15 -12.33 4.40
C ASN A 128 -6.34 -11.72 3.00
N LYS A 129 -7.53 -11.20 2.71
CA LYS A 129 -7.81 -10.50 1.45
C LYS A 129 -7.01 -9.21 1.30
N ILE A 130 -6.86 -8.42 2.37
CA ILE A 130 -6.05 -7.20 2.35
C ILE A 130 -4.59 -7.55 2.00
N VAL A 131 -4.00 -8.53 2.68
CA VAL A 131 -2.63 -9.01 2.40
C VAL A 131 -2.48 -9.43 0.94
N LYS A 132 -3.40 -10.27 0.45
CA LYS A 132 -3.36 -10.73 -0.94
C LYS A 132 -3.54 -9.60 -1.94
N THR A 133 -4.42 -8.65 -1.67
CA THR A 133 -4.65 -7.49 -2.55
C THR A 133 -3.43 -6.58 -2.59
N ASN A 134 -2.76 -6.40 -1.45
CA ASN A 134 -1.49 -5.68 -1.38
C ASN A 134 -0.39 -6.38 -2.19
N GLU A 135 -0.25 -7.70 -2.06
CA GLU A 135 0.66 -8.49 -2.89
C GLU A 135 0.36 -8.31 -4.39
N ASP A 136 -0.93 -8.40 -4.77
CA ASP A 136 -1.36 -8.27 -6.16
C ASP A 136 -1.05 -6.89 -6.76
N VAL A 137 -1.30 -5.81 -6.03
CA VAL A 137 -0.99 -4.44 -6.50
C VAL A 137 0.52 -4.20 -6.56
N CYS A 138 1.29 -4.68 -5.60
CA CYS A 138 2.74 -4.60 -5.61
C CYS A 138 3.35 -5.33 -6.81
N ILE A 139 2.85 -6.51 -7.19
CA ILE A 139 3.30 -7.20 -8.40
C ILE A 139 2.98 -6.38 -9.66
N ARG A 140 1.84 -5.71 -9.72
CA ARG A 140 1.54 -4.81 -10.84
C ARG A 140 2.47 -3.60 -10.89
N LEU A 141 2.95 -3.08 -9.76
CA LEU A 141 3.99 -2.04 -9.76
C LEU A 141 5.29 -2.51 -10.42
N TYR A 142 5.72 -3.76 -10.19
CA TYR A 142 6.85 -4.32 -10.93
C TYR A 142 6.59 -4.35 -12.44
N GLU A 143 5.37 -4.75 -12.87
CA GLU A 143 5.01 -4.79 -14.30
C GLU A 143 5.03 -3.40 -14.92
N TYR A 144 4.48 -2.40 -14.23
CA TYR A 144 4.52 -1.01 -14.69
C TYR A 144 5.96 -0.47 -14.79
N ALA A 145 6.82 -0.76 -13.81
CA ALA A 145 8.21 -0.35 -13.84
C ALA A 145 8.97 -0.99 -15.02
N LEU A 146 8.71 -2.27 -15.31
CA LEU A 146 9.27 -2.96 -16.46
C LEU A 146 8.81 -2.35 -17.78
N GLU A 147 7.50 -2.10 -17.94
CA GLU A 147 6.95 -1.50 -19.16
C GLU A 147 7.45 -0.09 -19.37
N TYR A 148 7.53 0.71 -18.31
CA TYR A 148 8.12 2.05 -18.35
C TYR A 148 9.56 2.02 -18.88
N ALA A 149 10.40 1.15 -18.30
CA ALA A 149 11.78 0.98 -18.74
C ALA A 149 11.88 0.53 -20.21
N ASN A 150 11.01 -0.38 -20.65
CA ASN A 150 10.97 -0.85 -22.02
C ASN A 150 10.64 0.29 -23.01
N ILE A 151 9.69 1.16 -22.69
CA ILE A 151 9.35 2.32 -23.54
C ILE A 151 10.56 3.25 -23.64
N VAL A 152 11.17 3.61 -22.50
CA VAL A 152 12.33 4.50 -22.47
C VAL A 152 13.50 3.94 -23.26
N VAL A 153 13.85 2.67 -23.02
CA VAL A 153 15.01 2.04 -23.67
C VAL A 153 14.84 1.92 -25.18
N ASN A 154 13.62 1.64 -25.64
CA ASN A 154 13.31 1.51 -27.08
C ASN A 154 13.00 2.84 -27.77
N SER A 155 12.97 3.97 -27.05
CA SER A 155 12.81 5.31 -27.67
C SER A 155 14.01 5.64 -28.57
N ASN A 156 13.81 6.60 -29.47
CA ASN A 156 14.91 7.13 -30.34
C ASN A 156 15.71 8.25 -29.68
N SER A 157 15.48 8.53 -28.39
CA SER A 157 16.18 9.55 -27.61
C SER A 157 17.65 9.18 -27.40
N ASP A 158 18.48 10.16 -27.10
CA ASP A 158 19.86 9.89 -26.70
C ASP A 158 19.95 9.33 -25.26
N SER A 159 21.14 8.90 -24.84
CA SER A 159 21.34 8.27 -23.55
C SER A 159 21.05 9.20 -22.36
N TYR A 160 21.21 10.50 -22.52
CA TYR A 160 20.94 11.48 -21.49
C TYR A 160 19.41 11.68 -21.31
N ASP A 161 18.71 11.87 -22.42
CA ASP A 161 17.24 11.99 -22.42
C ASP A 161 16.59 10.73 -21.89
N LYS A 162 17.04 9.54 -22.32
CA LYS A 162 16.56 8.25 -21.77
C LYS A 162 16.79 8.14 -20.26
N TYR A 163 17.94 8.58 -19.77
CA TYR A 163 18.23 8.58 -18.34
C TYR A 163 17.29 9.52 -17.58
N ASP A 164 16.97 10.68 -18.16
CA ASP A 164 16.05 11.65 -17.56
C ASP A 164 14.61 11.13 -17.57
N ASP A 165 14.15 10.59 -18.70
CA ASP A 165 12.83 9.96 -18.83
C ASP A 165 12.65 8.80 -17.82
N LEU A 166 13.69 7.99 -17.57
CA LEU A 166 13.62 6.85 -16.65
C LEU A 166 13.30 7.25 -15.20
N LYS A 167 13.48 8.53 -14.83
CA LYS A 167 13.11 9.03 -13.49
C LYS A 167 11.65 8.86 -13.17
N GLY A 168 10.76 8.77 -14.16
CA GLY A 168 9.37 8.48 -13.93
C GLY A 168 9.13 7.18 -13.16
N ILE A 169 10.02 6.17 -13.26
CA ILE A 169 9.95 4.96 -12.44
C ILE A 169 10.14 5.33 -10.97
N TYR A 170 11.09 6.21 -10.67
CA TYR A 170 11.33 6.66 -9.30
C TYR A 170 10.20 7.56 -8.80
N ASP A 171 9.83 8.57 -9.56
CA ASP A 171 8.87 9.60 -9.13
C ASP A 171 7.45 9.01 -9.04
N CYS A 172 6.94 8.40 -10.12
CA CYS A 172 5.56 7.95 -10.21
C CYS A 172 5.32 6.57 -9.55
N ILE A 173 6.22 5.58 -9.77
CA ILE A 173 5.96 4.20 -9.35
C ILE A 173 6.52 3.93 -7.95
N TYR A 174 7.79 4.28 -7.70
CA TYR A 174 8.40 4.06 -6.38
C TYR A 174 7.89 5.05 -5.33
N ASP A 175 7.95 6.36 -5.62
CA ASP A 175 7.64 7.40 -4.63
C ASP A 175 6.13 7.60 -4.48
N ASP A 176 5.41 7.97 -5.53
CA ASP A 176 3.98 8.30 -5.45
C ASP A 176 3.13 7.04 -5.20
N ALA A 177 3.10 6.09 -6.14
CA ALA A 177 2.26 4.90 -6.04
C ALA A 177 2.63 4.00 -4.85
N GLY A 178 3.92 3.85 -4.55
CA GLY A 178 4.39 3.12 -3.39
C GLY A 178 3.91 3.73 -2.08
N LYS A 179 3.99 5.05 -1.92
CA LYS A 179 3.46 5.75 -0.74
C LYS A 179 1.95 5.65 -0.62
N ASP A 180 1.24 5.74 -1.75
CA ASP A 180 -0.22 5.65 -1.75
C ASP A 180 -0.68 4.26 -1.30
N ILE A 181 -0.01 3.18 -1.74
CA ILE A 181 -0.26 1.81 -1.24
C ILE A 181 -0.01 1.73 0.26
N TYR A 182 1.15 2.21 0.72
CA TYR A 182 1.48 2.20 2.15
C TYR A 182 0.43 2.96 2.97
N ASN A 183 0.10 4.19 2.57
CA ASN A 183 -0.84 5.04 3.29
C ASN A 183 -2.28 4.51 3.21
N GLY A 184 -2.71 4.00 2.06
CA GLY A 184 -4.09 3.54 1.85
C GLY A 184 -4.35 2.16 2.46
N ILE A 185 -3.42 1.21 2.33
CA ILE A 185 -3.63 -0.15 2.82
C ILE A 185 -3.11 -0.32 4.25
N TYR A 186 -1.80 -0.08 4.48
CA TYR A 186 -1.18 -0.31 5.79
C TYR A 186 -1.62 0.72 6.83
N ASP A 187 -1.47 2.02 6.55
CA ASP A 187 -1.86 3.11 7.45
C ASP A 187 -3.37 3.44 7.39
N GLY A 188 -4.06 3.05 6.33
CA GLY A 188 -5.48 3.23 6.12
C GLY A 188 -6.30 2.02 6.57
N VAL A 189 -6.67 1.16 5.62
CA VAL A 189 -7.65 0.07 5.83
C VAL A 189 -7.31 -0.83 7.01
N LEU A 190 -6.04 -1.29 7.16
CA LEU A 190 -5.64 -2.16 8.28
C LEU A 190 -5.81 -1.47 9.65
N LYS A 191 -5.34 -0.22 9.76
CA LYS A 191 -5.50 0.52 11.02
C LYS A 191 -6.95 0.86 11.34
N ASP A 192 -7.75 1.18 10.33
CA ASP A 192 -9.16 1.51 10.53
C ASP A 192 -9.97 0.26 10.90
N MET A 193 -9.60 -0.92 10.39
CA MET A 193 -10.15 -2.20 10.78
C MET A 193 -9.83 -2.52 12.24
N TYR A 194 -8.57 -2.37 12.66
CA TYR A 194 -8.17 -2.55 14.06
C TYR A 194 -8.92 -1.59 15.00
N LYS A 195 -9.03 -0.31 14.63
CA LYS A 195 -9.81 0.66 15.43
C LYS A 195 -11.29 0.30 15.53
N ALA A 196 -11.89 -0.15 14.42
CA ALA A 196 -13.29 -0.48 14.40
C ALA A 196 -13.61 -1.70 15.26
N PHE A 197 -12.81 -2.74 15.19
CA PHE A 197 -13.08 -4.00 15.88
C PHE A 197 -12.39 -4.08 17.23
N TYR A 198 -11.09 -3.94 17.31
CA TYR A 198 -10.36 -4.07 18.57
C TYR A 198 -10.63 -2.91 19.55
N GLU A 199 -10.50 -1.66 19.09
CA GLU A 199 -10.72 -0.46 19.93
C GLU A 199 -12.20 -0.07 20.01
N GLY A 200 -13.04 -0.54 19.08
CA GLY A 200 -14.46 -0.25 19.03
C GLY A 200 -15.32 -1.39 19.60
N VAL A 201 -15.57 -2.43 18.81
CA VAL A 201 -16.50 -3.51 19.15
C VAL A 201 -16.05 -4.34 20.38
N LEU A 202 -14.71 -4.50 20.55
CA LEU A 202 -14.12 -5.29 21.64
C LEU A 202 -13.66 -4.43 22.84
N ASP A 203 -13.90 -3.10 22.85
CA ASP A 203 -13.45 -2.21 23.95
C ASP A 203 -14.12 -2.54 25.29
N ASP A 204 -15.39 -2.91 25.26
CA ASP A 204 -16.15 -3.26 26.46
C ASP A 204 -15.96 -4.73 26.85
N SER A 205 -15.25 -4.98 27.97
CA SER A 205 -15.13 -6.33 28.51
C SER A 205 -16.44 -6.77 29.17
N PRO A 206 -16.92 -8.01 28.89
CA PRO A 206 -18.08 -8.56 29.54
C PRO A 206 -17.82 -8.80 31.04
N ASP A 207 -18.91 -9.14 31.79
CA ASP A 207 -18.86 -9.58 33.18
C ASP A 207 -17.96 -10.82 33.35
N ASP A 208 -17.55 -11.14 34.59
CA ASP A 208 -16.54 -12.15 34.93
C ASP A 208 -16.75 -13.51 34.23
N ASP A 209 -17.99 -13.95 34.02
CA ASP A 209 -18.31 -15.22 33.36
C ASP A 209 -17.95 -15.26 31.86
N GLY A 210 -17.85 -14.09 31.20
CA GLY A 210 -17.51 -13.95 29.80
C GLY A 210 -16.05 -13.54 29.51
N TYR A 211 -15.31 -13.16 30.55
CA TYR A 211 -14.02 -12.52 30.43
C TYR A 211 -12.96 -13.37 29.71
N SER A 212 -12.89 -14.67 29.96
CA SER A 212 -11.89 -15.53 29.30
C SER A 212 -12.11 -15.57 27.80
N LYS A 213 -13.34 -15.79 27.35
CA LYS A 213 -13.68 -15.84 25.93
C LYS A 213 -13.42 -14.50 25.23
N TRP A 214 -13.77 -13.39 25.90
CA TRP A 214 -13.50 -12.06 25.38
C TRP A 214 -11.99 -11.78 25.25
N SER A 215 -11.19 -12.18 26.25
CA SER A 215 -9.72 -12.03 26.21
C SER A 215 -9.09 -12.85 25.09
N ASP A 216 -9.58 -14.07 24.86
CA ASP A 216 -9.12 -14.91 23.74
C ASP A 216 -9.49 -14.28 22.39
N THR A 217 -10.69 -13.71 22.28
CA THR A 217 -11.15 -13.00 21.07
C THR A 217 -10.28 -11.76 20.79
N CYS A 218 -9.99 -10.95 21.82
CA CYS A 218 -9.11 -9.79 21.67
C CYS A 218 -7.69 -10.18 21.23
N SER A 219 -7.17 -11.29 21.76
CA SER A 219 -5.86 -11.81 21.35
C SER A 219 -5.86 -12.25 19.89
N GLN A 220 -6.90 -12.95 19.47
CA GLN A 220 -7.07 -13.42 18.09
C GLN A 220 -7.18 -12.26 17.10
N GLU A 221 -7.96 -11.21 17.39
CA GLU A 221 -8.06 -10.02 16.54
C GLU A 221 -6.71 -9.31 16.42
N TYR A 222 -5.99 -9.18 17.54
CA TYR A 222 -4.66 -8.58 17.54
C TYR A 222 -3.66 -9.39 16.72
N ASP A 223 -3.70 -10.72 16.78
CA ASP A 223 -2.82 -11.60 16.01
C ASP A 223 -3.07 -11.44 14.51
N TRP A 224 -4.34 -11.48 14.06
CA TRP A 224 -4.69 -11.24 12.66
C TRP A 224 -4.23 -9.87 12.15
N TYR A 225 -4.47 -8.82 12.94
CA TYR A 225 -3.99 -7.48 12.60
C TYR A 225 -2.46 -7.41 12.50
N SER A 226 -1.76 -7.97 13.49
CA SER A 226 -0.30 -7.96 13.56
C SER A 226 0.33 -8.72 12.39
N ASP A 227 -0.21 -9.90 12.07
CA ASP A 227 0.25 -10.72 10.96
C ASP A 227 0.01 -10.00 9.62
N ALA A 228 -1.21 -9.48 9.41
CA ALA A 228 -1.53 -8.73 8.20
C ALA A 228 -0.67 -7.47 8.03
N CYS A 229 -0.38 -6.76 9.12
CA CYS A 229 0.53 -5.61 9.10
C CYS A 229 1.96 -6.02 8.70
N SER A 230 2.47 -7.12 9.27
CA SER A 230 3.82 -7.63 8.96
C SER A 230 3.92 -8.02 7.48
N ASP A 231 3.00 -8.85 7.00
CA ASP A 231 3.00 -9.36 5.63
C ASP A 231 2.83 -8.23 4.61
N THR A 232 1.92 -7.29 4.88
CA THR A 232 1.69 -6.12 4.01
C THR A 232 2.93 -5.23 3.93
N TYR A 233 3.56 -4.95 5.08
CA TYR A 233 4.75 -4.11 5.14
C TYR A 233 5.96 -4.77 4.48
N ASP A 234 6.20 -6.04 4.74
CA ASP A 234 7.34 -6.77 4.19
C ASP A 234 7.25 -6.81 2.66
N PHE A 235 6.06 -7.11 2.12
CA PHE A 235 5.86 -7.15 0.67
C PHE A 235 6.02 -5.76 0.02
N TYR A 236 5.47 -4.72 0.64
CA TYR A 236 5.66 -3.34 0.21
C TYR A 236 7.15 -2.92 0.23
N SER A 237 7.85 -3.22 1.32
CA SER A 237 9.25 -2.86 1.50
C SER A 237 10.17 -3.54 0.48
N ASP A 238 9.96 -4.83 0.24
CA ASP A 238 10.69 -5.60 -0.77
C ASP A 238 10.42 -5.03 -2.18
N THR A 239 9.14 -4.75 -2.50
CA THR A 239 8.75 -4.17 -3.78
C THR A 239 9.42 -2.82 -4.01
N SER A 240 9.36 -1.94 -3.03
CA SER A 240 9.96 -0.60 -3.10
C SER A 240 11.47 -0.67 -3.30
N SER A 241 12.16 -1.52 -2.54
CA SER A 241 13.61 -1.74 -2.66
C SER A 241 14.00 -2.25 -4.05
N ASP A 242 13.26 -3.22 -4.56
CA ASP A 242 13.54 -3.83 -5.86
C ASP A 242 13.30 -2.89 -7.04
N ILE A 243 12.23 -2.08 -7.00
CA ILE A 243 11.93 -1.09 -8.03
C ILE A 243 13.00 0.01 -8.02
N TYR A 244 13.43 0.46 -6.84
CA TYR A 244 14.53 1.42 -6.73
C TYR A 244 15.84 0.87 -7.29
N ASP A 245 16.20 -0.37 -6.94
CA ASP A 245 17.40 -1.03 -7.44
C ASP A 245 17.34 -1.21 -8.95
N PHE A 246 16.19 -1.59 -9.49
CA PHE A 246 15.95 -1.72 -10.92
C PHE A 246 16.15 -0.38 -11.64
N TYR A 247 15.49 0.69 -11.17
CA TYR A 247 15.68 2.04 -11.69
C TYR A 247 17.15 2.46 -11.70
N SER A 248 17.83 2.30 -10.56
CA SER A 248 19.24 2.67 -10.40
C SER A 248 20.18 1.88 -11.33
N ASP A 249 19.96 0.58 -11.43
CA ASP A 249 20.76 -0.33 -12.26
C ASP A 249 20.59 -0.06 -13.75
N VAL A 250 19.36 0.12 -14.23
CA VAL A 250 19.06 0.43 -15.63
C VAL A 250 19.56 1.84 -15.97
N GLY A 251 19.27 2.83 -15.12
CA GLY A 251 19.72 4.21 -15.31
C GLY A 251 21.24 4.33 -15.37
N SER A 252 21.96 3.63 -14.50
CA SER A 252 23.44 3.59 -14.54
C SER A 252 23.99 2.97 -15.81
N ALA A 253 23.33 2.00 -16.41
CA ALA A 253 23.74 1.38 -17.66
C ALA A 253 23.45 2.30 -18.86
N ILE A 254 22.27 2.93 -18.91
CA ILE A 254 21.89 3.90 -19.93
C ILE A 254 22.85 5.10 -19.94
N TYR A 255 23.12 5.68 -18.76
CA TYR A 255 24.05 6.82 -18.64
C TYR A 255 25.44 6.52 -19.20
N LYS A 256 25.89 5.25 -19.13
CA LYS A 256 27.17 4.78 -19.67
C LYS A 256 27.09 4.33 -21.12
N ASP A 257 25.96 4.50 -21.77
CA ASP A 257 25.68 4.03 -23.13
C ASP A 257 25.92 2.52 -23.34
N ASP A 258 25.72 1.72 -22.27
CA ASP A 258 25.89 0.26 -22.27
C ASP A 258 24.54 -0.45 -22.46
N MET A 259 24.06 -0.44 -23.71
CA MET A 259 22.77 -1.05 -24.06
C MET A 259 22.73 -2.56 -23.80
N SER A 260 23.87 -3.27 -23.90
CA SER A 260 23.93 -4.71 -23.59
C SER A 260 23.68 -4.98 -22.10
N LYS A 261 24.25 -4.14 -21.25
CA LYS A 261 24.03 -4.22 -19.80
C LYS A 261 22.63 -3.78 -19.42
N THR A 262 22.10 -2.74 -20.08
CA THR A 262 20.72 -2.29 -19.91
C THR A 262 19.74 -3.44 -20.15
N GLN A 263 19.83 -4.10 -21.32
CA GLN A 263 18.95 -5.24 -21.63
C GLN A 263 19.07 -6.37 -20.62
N LYS A 264 20.28 -6.71 -20.21
CA LYS A 264 20.48 -7.75 -19.20
C LYS A 264 19.82 -7.43 -17.84
N ARG A 265 19.74 -6.14 -17.47
CA ARG A 265 19.03 -5.71 -16.24
C ARG A 265 17.53 -5.83 -16.38
N ILE A 266 17.00 -5.46 -17.54
CA ILE A 266 15.58 -5.64 -17.89
C ILE A 266 15.21 -7.13 -17.86
N ASP A 267 15.95 -8.00 -18.55
CA ASP A 267 15.71 -9.43 -18.59
C ASP A 267 15.73 -10.07 -17.18
N LYS A 268 16.64 -9.61 -16.30
CA LYS A 268 16.71 -10.07 -14.91
C LYS A 268 15.49 -9.66 -14.11
N PHE A 269 15.00 -8.43 -14.31
CA PHE A 269 13.83 -7.93 -13.59
C PHE A 269 12.55 -8.62 -14.08
N GLU A 270 12.40 -8.83 -15.39
CA GLU A 270 11.32 -9.62 -15.97
C GLU A 270 11.27 -11.04 -15.40
N ALA A 271 12.41 -11.74 -15.34
CA ALA A 271 12.48 -13.07 -14.75
C ALA A 271 12.11 -13.09 -13.26
N LYS A 272 12.34 -12.00 -12.52
CA LYS A 272 11.89 -11.84 -11.14
C LYS A 272 10.37 -11.73 -11.06
N ILE A 273 9.76 -10.92 -11.90
CA ILE A 273 8.28 -10.78 -11.98
C ILE A 273 7.64 -12.13 -12.26
N GLU A 274 8.13 -12.87 -13.26
CA GLU A 274 7.63 -14.20 -13.58
C GLU A 274 7.74 -15.17 -12.39
N LYS A 275 8.82 -15.11 -11.63
CA LYS A 275 8.97 -15.91 -10.42
C LYS A 275 7.96 -15.53 -9.34
N LEU A 276 7.71 -14.24 -9.11
CA LEU A 276 6.72 -13.77 -8.14
C LEU A 276 5.31 -14.27 -8.53
N LYS A 277 4.94 -14.17 -9.79
CA LYS A 277 3.65 -14.67 -10.30
C LYS A 277 3.46 -16.18 -10.17
N ASN A 278 4.52 -16.95 -10.31
CA ASN A 278 4.47 -18.42 -10.25
C ASN A 278 4.50 -18.97 -8.82
N ASN A 279 4.83 -18.14 -7.82
CA ASN A 279 4.85 -18.55 -6.42
C ASN A 279 3.50 -18.27 -5.70
N LYS A 280 2.50 -17.73 -6.40
CA LYS A 280 1.11 -17.59 -5.98
C LYS A 280 0.37 -18.91 -6.18
#